data_fea2f846c56cca80ae9b22c245514115
#
_entry.id   fea2f846c56cca80ae9b22c245514115
#
_cell.length_a   1.000
_cell.length_b   1.000
_cell.length_c   1.000
_cell.angle_alpha   90.00
_cell.angle_beta   90.00
_cell.angle_gamma   90.00
#
_symmetry.space_group_name_H-M   'P 1'
#
loop_
_entity.id
_entity.type
_entity.pdbx_description
1 polymer ?
#
loop_
_entity_poly.entity_id
_entity_poly.type
_entity_poly.pdbx_seq_one_letter_code
_entity_poly.pdbx_strand_id
1 'polypeptide(L)'
;MIYKIFFTSILLILVGCQSSNQNFLNLFNKNPKTITKKEEKEFHKISSNPLSNFFKNFKPTPIQNESILVGRSDPKFKAFNQKNAFYNVLQAVKSHPSVLSAQANTRAAKLTIETLKSGKDTQVNAQALSGISRDNSKNAFGAVGSLNISKLLFDYGALDNSILSQKKRYEVSRIQSKISAETVAIRSYEVWVNLNRQKEVVAIYKKGLEQAEPFLGQIENISVSGLGDTSMFIKAQQDYAKLKIANSRSQTDYHSAVALFNEMFPGGDVISVDSLQARTLIGKESAKSKMLKESLLIKAQDFLIQGLEAEYKALKSQQKPNVAMNAGLTAPARDTVEDSTANIGILVNYVFNDGGRLENQIATLKEQIKEAKRQRQSIEKQLISQLDVALESYYGSEKSYKVIFDMVELSQKNKEELSAQLQSGRSKIQDVLNAEVTLAENRILLVNALAEFTLASYRVRALTHGLTKEIGWKTF
;
A
#
# COMPACT_ATOMS: atom_id res chain seq x y z
N MET A 1 -40.19 -16.50 9.96
CA MET A 1 -39.06 -17.02 9.17
C MET A 1 -38.35 -15.95 8.36
N ILE A 2 -38.71 -14.70 8.47
CA ILE A 2 -38.16 -13.54 7.70
C ILE A 2 -37.12 -12.73 8.53
N TYR A 3 -37.04 -12.94 9.84
CA TYR A 3 -36.12 -12.23 10.74
C TYR A 3 -34.67 -12.77 10.77
N LYS A 4 -34.39 -13.92 10.12
CA LYS A 4 -33.03 -14.50 10.08
C LYS A 4 -32.13 -13.99 8.91
N ILE A 5 -32.72 -13.34 7.94
CA ILE A 5 -31.97 -12.91 6.72
C ILE A 5 -31.36 -11.52 6.88
N PHE A 6 -31.88 -10.68 7.76
CA PHE A 6 -31.35 -9.31 7.96
C PHE A 6 -30.16 -9.23 8.93
N PHE A 7 -29.94 -10.25 9.77
CA PHE A 7 -28.85 -10.26 10.75
C PHE A 7 -27.52 -10.80 10.20
N THR A 8 -27.56 -11.56 9.10
CA THR A 8 -26.35 -12.10 8.47
C THR A 8 -25.63 -11.12 7.56
N SER A 9 -26.31 -10.09 7.07
CA SER A 9 -25.69 -9.07 6.17
C SER A 9 -24.91 -7.99 6.89
N ILE A 10 -25.15 -7.77 8.19
CA ILE A 10 -24.41 -6.73 8.98
C ILE A 10 -23.15 -7.32 9.62
N LEU A 11 -23.07 -8.64 9.82
CA LEU A 11 -21.89 -9.30 10.41
C LEU A 11 -20.78 -9.58 9.38
N LEU A 12 -21.08 -9.54 8.08
CA LEU A 12 -20.12 -9.83 7.00
C LEU A 12 -19.25 -8.61 6.59
N ILE A 13 -19.56 -7.42 7.06
CA ILE A 13 -18.78 -6.20 6.74
C ILE A 13 -17.63 -5.96 7.73
N LEU A 14 -17.61 -6.63 8.88
CA LEU A 14 -16.56 -6.48 9.89
C LEU A 14 -15.48 -7.57 9.90
N VAL A 15 -15.58 -8.59 9.06
CA VAL A 15 -14.61 -9.70 8.98
C VAL A 15 -13.82 -9.71 7.65
N GLY A 16 -14.04 -8.75 6.77
CA GLY A 16 -13.50 -8.71 5.42
C GLY A 16 -12.03 -8.32 5.26
N CYS A 17 -11.21 -8.21 6.31
CA CYS A 17 -9.81 -7.79 6.19
C CYS A 17 -8.75 -8.72 6.80
N GLN A 18 -9.07 -9.97 7.16
CA GLN A 18 -8.06 -10.81 7.81
C GLN A 18 -8.01 -12.29 7.39
N SER A 19 -8.46 -12.68 6.21
CA SER A 19 -8.37 -14.07 5.78
C SER A 19 -8.08 -14.30 4.29
N SER A 20 -7.05 -13.69 3.74
CA SER A 20 -6.58 -14.05 2.38
C SER A 20 -5.17 -14.65 2.31
N ASN A 21 -4.54 -15.02 3.45
CA ASN A 21 -3.16 -15.55 3.42
C ASN A 21 -2.94 -16.92 4.06
N GLN A 22 -3.98 -17.65 4.48
CA GLN A 22 -3.79 -19.02 5.03
C GLN A 22 -4.22 -20.15 4.10
N ASN A 23 -4.97 -19.90 3.05
CA ASN A 23 -5.39 -20.97 2.12
C ASN A 23 -4.38 -21.28 1.01
N PHE A 24 -3.31 -20.50 0.86
CA PHE A 24 -2.27 -20.78 -0.14
C PHE A 24 -1.17 -21.74 0.34
N LEU A 25 -1.00 -21.90 1.65
CA LEU A 25 0.02 -22.78 2.23
C LEU A 25 -0.44 -24.24 2.46
N ASN A 26 -1.73 -24.51 2.39
CA ASN A 26 -2.26 -25.87 2.58
C ASN A 26 -2.33 -26.71 1.30
N LEU A 27 -1.97 -26.16 0.14
CA LEU A 27 -1.94 -26.88 -1.14
C LEU A 27 -0.62 -27.63 -1.42
N PHE A 28 0.43 -27.37 -0.62
CA PHE A 28 1.75 -27.99 -0.83
C PHE A 28 2.15 -29.03 0.20
N ASN A 29 1.27 -29.40 1.15
CA ASN A 29 1.60 -30.35 2.21
C ASN A 29 0.71 -31.59 2.19
N LYS A 30 0.49 -32.21 1.02
CA LYS A 30 -0.03 -33.59 0.92
C LYS A 30 1.05 -34.50 0.35
N ASN A 31 1.46 -35.44 1.21
CA ASN A 31 2.35 -36.56 0.88
C ASN A 31 1.87 -37.32 -0.36
N PRO A 32 2.76 -37.67 -1.30
CA PRO A 32 2.40 -38.40 -2.51
C PRO A 32 2.37 -39.90 -2.23
N LYS A 33 1.31 -40.43 -1.65
CA LYS A 33 1.00 -41.87 -1.69
C LYS A 33 -0.51 -42.07 -1.77
N THR A 34 -0.90 -42.77 -2.84
CA THR A 34 -2.25 -43.26 -3.22
C THR A 34 -3.06 -42.33 -4.14
N ILE A 35 -2.68 -42.31 -5.40
CA ILE A 35 -3.60 -41.97 -6.49
C ILE A 35 -4.22 -43.28 -6.96
N THR A 36 -5.55 -43.38 -6.88
CA THR A 36 -6.27 -44.57 -7.36
C THR A 36 -6.44 -44.52 -8.88
N LYS A 37 -6.46 -45.72 -9.54
CA LYS A 37 -6.60 -45.89 -11.00
C LYS A 37 -7.80 -45.16 -11.64
N LYS A 38 -8.72 -44.63 -10.87
CA LYS A 38 -9.88 -43.88 -11.35
C LYS A 38 -9.59 -42.41 -11.61
N GLU A 39 -8.63 -41.82 -10.86
CA GLU A 39 -8.23 -40.43 -11.03
C GLU A 39 -7.27 -40.24 -12.20
N GLU A 40 -6.50 -41.29 -12.55
CA GLU A 40 -5.61 -41.27 -13.71
C GLU A 40 -6.38 -41.20 -15.05
N LYS A 41 -7.59 -41.75 -15.12
CA LYS A 41 -8.45 -41.66 -16.31
C LYS A 41 -9.12 -40.30 -16.48
N GLU A 42 -9.36 -39.55 -15.41
CA GLU A 42 -9.86 -38.16 -15.49
C GLU A 42 -8.74 -37.19 -15.88
N PHE A 43 -7.51 -37.44 -15.43
CA PHE A 43 -6.36 -36.58 -15.79
C PHE A 43 -5.99 -36.68 -17.28
N HIS A 44 -6.13 -37.83 -17.90
CA HIS A 44 -5.94 -37.99 -19.34
C HIS A 44 -7.06 -37.40 -20.21
N LYS A 45 -8.24 -37.16 -19.63
CA LYS A 45 -9.36 -36.53 -20.35
C LYS A 45 -9.29 -35.02 -20.38
N ILE A 46 -8.49 -34.42 -19.46
CA ILE A 46 -8.27 -32.96 -19.38
C ILE A 46 -7.10 -32.52 -20.26
N SER A 47 -6.22 -33.44 -20.64
CA SER A 47 -5.04 -33.14 -21.48
C SER A 47 -5.31 -33.04 -23.00
N SER A 48 -6.55 -33.23 -23.43
CA SER A 48 -6.96 -33.08 -24.84
C SER A 48 -7.74 -31.78 -25.12
N ASN A 49 -7.39 -30.69 -24.47
CA ASN A 49 -8.07 -29.40 -24.60
C ASN A 49 -7.39 -28.44 -25.59
N PRO A 50 -8.13 -27.59 -26.30
CA PRO A 50 -7.76 -26.90 -27.54
C PRO A 50 -6.62 -25.87 -27.45
N LEU A 51 -5.96 -25.73 -26.29
CA LEU A 51 -4.79 -24.87 -26.12
C LEU A 51 -3.53 -25.37 -26.87
N SER A 52 -3.43 -26.66 -27.21
CA SER A 52 -2.31 -27.19 -28.02
C SER A 52 -2.37 -26.71 -29.46
N ASN A 53 -3.54 -26.38 -29.99
CA ASN A 53 -3.72 -25.84 -31.34
C ASN A 53 -3.46 -24.33 -31.42
N PHE A 54 -3.54 -23.60 -30.29
CA PHE A 54 -3.22 -22.19 -30.22
C PHE A 54 -1.70 -21.93 -30.33
N PHE A 55 -0.87 -22.82 -29.77
CA PHE A 55 0.60 -22.68 -29.84
C PHE A 55 1.23 -23.21 -31.13
N LYS A 56 0.55 -24.05 -31.93
CA LYS A 56 1.06 -24.53 -33.23
C LYS A 56 1.10 -23.46 -34.33
N ASN A 57 0.33 -22.38 -34.18
CA ASN A 57 0.28 -21.27 -35.15
C ASN A 57 1.08 -20.04 -34.75
N PHE A 58 1.86 -20.10 -33.65
CA PHE A 58 2.72 -19.01 -33.24
C PHE A 58 4.06 -19.10 -34.02
N LYS A 59 4.09 -18.49 -35.19
CA LYS A 59 5.37 -18.16 -35.84
C LYS A 59 5.94 -16.97 -35.09
N PRO A 60 7.15 -17.06 -34.47
CA PRO A 60 7.78 -15.87 -33.91
C PRO A 60 8.11 -14.95 -35.07
N THR A 61 7.44 -13.83 -35.15
CA THR A 61 7.88 -12.70 -35.97
C THR A 61 9.21 -12.23 -35.41
N PRO A 62 10.25 -12.05 -36.27
CA PRO A 62 11.52 -11.49 -35.81
C PRO A 62 11.23 -10.12 -35.21
N ILE A 63 11.67 -9.92 -33.96
CA ILE A 63 11.61 -8.63 -33.27
C ILE A 63 12.53 -7.70 -34.06
N GLN A 64 11.97 -6.94 -34.98
CA GLN A 64 12.62 -5.74 -35.47
C GLN A 64 12.78 -4.81 -34.28
N ASN A 65 14.00 -4.33 -34.05
CA ASN A 65 14.36 -3.33 -33.08
C ASN A 65 13.72 -1.98 -33.44
N GLU A 66 12.40 -1.91 -33.31
CA GLU A 66 11.71 -0.63 -33.22
C GLU A 66 11.42 -0.37 -31.76
N SER A 67 11.97 0.73 -31.29
CA SER A 67 11.79 1.34 -29.99
C SER A 67 10.30 1.37 -29.60
N ILE A 68 9.85 0.37 -28.82
CA ILE A 68 8.56 0.44 -28.11
C ILE A 68 8.74 1.39 -26.91
N LEU A 69 9.01 2.64 -27.21
CA LEU A 69 8.88 3.78 -26.30
C LEU A 69 7.88 4.78 -26.90
N VAL A 70 6.71 4.28 -27.30
CA VAL A 70 5.55 5.16 -27.46
C VAL A 70 4.75 5.08 -26.18
N GLY A 71 5.14 5.89 -25.20
CA GLY A 71 4.30 6.23 -24.09
C GLY A 71 3.01 6.84 -24.67
N ARG A 72 1.88 6.13 -24.55
CA ARG A 72 0.57 6.78 -24.68
C ARG A 72 0.52 7.85 -23.60
N SER A 73 0.77 9.09 -24.00
CA SER A 73 0.53 10.27 -23.19
C SER A 73 -0.96 10.34 -22.90
N ASP A 74 -1.37 9.93 -21.71
CA ASP A 74 -2.70 10.25 -21.21
C ASP A 74 -2.78 11.79 -21.09
N PRO A 75 -3.68 12.49 -21.82
CA PRO A 75 -3.73 13.96 -21.85
C PRO A 75 -4.06 14.60 -20.50
N LYS A 76 -4.34 13.80 -19.45
CA LYS A 76 -4.56 14.27 -18.09
C LYS A 76 -3.27 14.47 -17.27
N PHE A 77 -2.13 13.97 -17.71
CA PHE A 77 -0.87 14.19 -17.03
C PHE A 77 -0.16 15.41 -17.65
N LYS A 78 -0.10 16.51 -16.90
CA LYS A 78 0.82 17.61 -17.23
C LYS A 78 2.23 17.05 -17.27
N ALA A 79 3.00 17.41 -18.30
CA ALA A 79 4.39 17.00 -18.46
C ALA A 79 5.16 17.12 -17.13
N PHE A 80 5.82 16.03 -16.71
CA PHE A 80 6.62 16.00 -15.48
C PHE A 80 7.67 17.12 -15.53
N ASN A 81 7.76 17.90 -14.46
CA ASN A 81 8.87 18.84 -14.30
C ASN A 81 10.10 18.04 -13.86
N GLN A 82 10.96 17.73 -14.81
CA GLN A 82 12.09 16.81 -14.72
C GLN A 82 13.13 17.20 -13.66
N LYS A 83 13.14 18.46 -13.20
CA LYS A 83 14.14 18.98 -12.27
C LYS A 83 13.76 18.87 -10.79
N ASN A 84 12.58 18.34 -10.44
CA ASN A 84 12.12 18.30 -9.05
C ASN A 84 11.49 16.97 -8.68
N ALA A 85 12.29 16.07 -8.08
CA ALA A 85 11.83 14.77 -7.58
C ALA A 85 10.67 14.91 -6.59
N PHE A 86 10.66 15.95 -5.74
CA PHE A 86 9.57 16.21 -4.80
C PHE A 86 8.25 16.51 -5.50
N TYR A 87 8.30 17.25 -6.61
CA TYR A 87 7.11 17.52 -7.42
C TYR A 87 6.55 16.25 -8.05
N ASN A 88 7.41 15.40 -8.58
CA ASN A 88 7.02 14.14 -9.20
C ASN A 88 6.42 13.18 -8.17
N VAL A 89 7.01 13.06 -6.98
CA VAL A 89 6.47 12.28 -5.87
C VAL A 89 5.11 12.84 -5.42
N LEU A 90 4.94 14.16 -5.35
CA LEU A 90 3.66 14.79 -5.04
C LEU A 90 2.58 14.42 -6.07
N GLN A 91 2.90 14.42 -7.38
CA GLN A 91 1.95 14.02 -8.42
C GLN A 91 1.60 12.53 -8.31
N ALA A 92 2.59 11.65 -8.10
CA ALA A 92 2.37 10.23 -7.87
C ALA A 92 1.42 10.00 -6.68
N VAL A 93 1.66 10.65 -5.53
CA VAL A 93 0.78 10.56 -4.35
C VAL A 93 -0.63 11.04 -4.65
N LYS A 94 -0.80 12.14 -5.42
CA LYS A 94 -2.12 12.69 -5.76
C LYS A 94 -2.94 11.79 -6.68
N SER A 95 -2.29 11.09 -7.60
CA SER A 95 -2.96 10.26 -8.61
C SER A 95 -3.06 8.79 -8.23
N HIS A 96 -2.35 8.34 -7.20
CA HIS A 96 -2.27 6.92 -6.85
C HIS A 96 -3.64 6.35 -6.41
N PRO A 97 -4.10 5.22 -6.97
CA PRO A 97 -5.41 4.65 -6.69
C PRO A 97 -5.68 4.39 -5.20
N SER A 98 -4.67 3.93 -4.43
CA SER A 98 -4.84 3.68 -2.99
C SER A 98 -5.11 4.96 -2.19
N VAL A 99 -4.51 6.10 -2.58
CA VAL A 99 -4.76 7.40 -1.93
C VAL A 99 -6.14 7.91 -2.29
N LEU A 100 -6.53 7.80 -3.57
CA LEU A 100 -7.86 8.19 -4.05
C LEU A 100 -8.97 7.35 -3.39
N SER A 101 -8.75 6.04 -3.24
CA SER A 101 -9.64 5.13 -2.51
C SER A 101 -9.79 5.54 -1.04
N ALA A 102 -8.69 5.80 -0.34
CA ALA A 102 -8.73 6.24 1.06
C ALA A 102 -9.43 7.60 1.23
N GLN A 103 -9.29 8.51 0.25
CA GLN A 103 -10.04 9.77 0.22
C GLN A 103 -11.55 9.55 -0.04
N ALA A 104 -11.91 8.59 -0.91
CA ALA A 104 -13.31 8.22 -1.13
C ALA A 104 -13.93 7.66 0.17
N ASN A 105 -13.24 6.79 0.89
CA ASN A 105 -13.66 6.30 2.19
C ASN A 105 -13.85 7.43 3.22
N THR A 106 -12.96 8.43 3.20
CA THR A 106 -13.10 9.61 4.05
C THR A 106 -14.36 10.41 3.71
N ARG A 107 -14.68 10.59 2.43
CA ARG A 107 -15.93 11.25 2.00
C ARG A 107 -17.16 10.45 2.41
N ALA A 108 -17.13 9.12 2.25
CA ALA A 108 -18.21 8.24 2.69
C ALA A 108 -18.45 8.34 4.21
N ALA A 109 -17.38 8.31 5.01
CA ALA A 109 -17.49 8.48 6.46
C ALA A 109 -18.10 9.85 6.86
N LYS A 110 -17.82 10.91 6.08
CA LYS A 110 -18.46 12.22 6.27
C LYS A 110 -19.96 12.18 5.99
N LEU A 111 -20.37 11.51 4.90
CA LEU A 111 -21.80 11.36 4.56
C LEU A 111 -22.54 10.53 5.61
N THR A 112 -21.90 9.52 6.21
CA THR A 112 -22.50 8.76 7.33
C THR A 112 -22.79 9.65 8.54
N ILE A 113 -21.99 10.68 8.81
CA ILE A 113 -22.29 11.67 9.86
C ILE A 113 -23.58 12.43 9.53
N GLU A 114 -23.72 12.86 8.28
CA GLU A 114 -24.94 13.58 7.83
C GLU A 114 -26.16 12.67 7.90
N THR A 115 -26.04 11.40 7.51
CA THR A 115 -27.09 10.38 7.68
C THR A 115 -27.53 10.24 9.14
N LEU A 116 -26.58 10.21 10.10
CA LEU A 116 -26.95 10.16 11.52
C LEU A 116 -27.58 11.46 12.01
N LYS A 117 -27.12 12.61 11.52
CA LYS A 117 -27.71 13.91 11.88
C LYS A 117 -29.15 14.04 11.40
N SER A 118 -29.48 13.48 10.23
CA SER A 118 -30.86 13.49 9.73
C SER A 118 -31.84 12.74 10.64
N GLY A 119 -31.35 11.88 11.53
CA GLY A 119 -32.16 11.27 12.59
C GLY A 119 -32.74 12.28 13.61
N LYS A 120 -32.25 13.53 13.65
CA LYS A 120 -32.83 14.64 14.42
C LYS A 120 -33.93 15.38 13.67
N ASP A 121 -33.97 15.24 12.35
CA ASP A 121 -34.92 15.91 11.50
C ASP A 121 -36.25 15.18 11.47
N THR A 122 -37.28 15.86 11.01
CA THR A 122 -38.59 15.26 10.84
C THR A 122 -38.53 14.21 9.74
N GLN A 123 -38.91 12.97 10.07
CA GLN A 123 -39.03 11.87 9.14
C GLN A 123 -40.46 11.79 8.63
N VAL A 124 -40.65 11.68 7.31
CA VAL A 124 -41.93 11.49 6.66
C VAL A 124 -41.89 10.20 5.86
N ASN A 125 -42.78 9.28 6.19
CA ASN A 125 -42.90 7.99 5.51
C ASN A 125 -44.32 7.82 4.96
N ALA A 126 -44.43 7.58 3.64
CA ALA A 126 -45.69 7.25 3.00
C ALA A 126 -45.68 5.78 2.57
N GLN A 127 -46.75 5.07 2.87
CA GLN A 127 -46.92 3.65 2.51
C GLN A 127 -48.26 3.48 1.80
N ALA A 128 -48.30 2.61 0.81
CA ALA A 128 -49.52 2.14 0.17
C ALA A 128 -49.54 0.61 0.22
N LEU A 129 -50.61 0.04 0.75
CA LEU A 129 -50.87 -1.40 0.80
C LEU A 129 -52.10 -1.71 -0.03
N SER A 130 -52.02 -2.67 -0.95
CA SER A 130 -53.15 -3.20 -1.67
C SER A 130 -53.23 -4.72 -1.43
N GLY A 131 -54.38 -5.21 -1.11
CA GLY A 131 -54.55 -6.63 -0.79
C GLY A 131 -55.98 -6.98 -0.33
N ILE A 132 -56.13 -8.20 0.14
CA ILE A 132 -57.39 -8.73 0.73
C ILE A 132 -57.28 -8.60 2.25
N SER A 133 -58.19 -7.88 2.85
CA SER A 133 -58.35 -7.76 4.30
C SER A 133 -59.59 -8.57 4.73
N ARG A 134 -59.52 -9.19 5.89
CA ARG A 134 -60.65 -9.95 6.48
C ARG A 134 -60.85 -9.47 7.93
N ASP A 135 -62.10 -9.01 8.17
CA ASP A 135 -62.54 -8.69 9.50
C ASP A 135 -63.94 -9.29 9.70
N ASN A 136 -64.15 -9.93 10.88
CA ASN A 136 -65.46 -10.47 11.33
C ASN A 136 -66.35 -11.10 10.24
N SER A 137 -65.79 -12.00 9.40
CA SER A 137 -66.46 -12.73 8.33
C SER A 137 -66.60 -11.98 7.00
N LYS A 138 -66.17 -10.75 6.84
CA LYS A 138 -66.14 -10.03 5.56
C LYS A 138 -64.77 -10.02 4.95
N ASN A 139 -64.64 -10.46 3.73
CA ASN A 139 -63.40 -10.27 2.93
C ASN A 139 -63.58 -9.00 2.06
N ALA A 140 -62.67 -8.08 2.15
CA ALA A 140 -62.62 -6.92 1.29
C ALA A 140 -61.30 -6.87 0.53
N PHE A 141 -61.33 -6.60 -0.75
CA PHE A 141 -60.16 -6.28 -1.56
C PHE A 141 -60.10 -4.77 -1.75
N GLY A 142 -58.97 -4.18 -1.33
CA GLY A 142 -58.86 -2.73 -1.42
C GLY A 142 -57.43 -2.27 -1.29
N ALA A 143 -57.23 -0.94 -1.24
CA ALA A 143 -55.97 -0.28 -1.02
C ALA A 143 -56.07 0.69 0.15
N VAL A 144 -55.02 0.77 0.95
CA VAL A 144 -54.88 1.70 2.09
C VAL A 144 -53.62 2.52 1.90
N GLY A 145 -53.74 3.83 1.97
CA GLY A 145 -52.62 4.75 2.03
C GLY A 145 -52.36 5.21 3.47
N SER A 146 -51.11 5.20 3.91
CA SER A 146 -50.73 5.76 5.21
C SER A 146 -49.58 6.76 5.05
N LEU A 147 -49.68 7.86 5.78
CA LEU A 147 -48.62 8.87 5.94
C LEU A 147 -48.24 8.91 7.43
N ASN A 148 -46.97 8.71 7.72
CA ASN A 148 -46.47 8.77 9.09
C ASN A 148 -45.34 9.82 9.17
N ILE A 149 -45.50 10.75 10.12
CA ILE A 149 -44.52 11.80 10.41
C ILE A 149 -43.99 11.54 11.80
N SER A 150 -42.66 11.41 11.94
CA SER A 150 -42.02 11.22 13.24
C SER A 150 -40.85 12.17 13.42
N LYS A 151 -40.66 12.62 14.66
CA LYS A 151 -39.56 13.48 15.08
C LYS A 151 -39.07 13.08 16.47
N LEU A 152 -37.78 12.79 16.58
CA LEU A 152 -37.12 12.58 17.86
C LEU A 152 -37.10 13.90 18.64
N LEU A 153 -37.64 13.91 19.85
CA LEU A 153 -37.65 15.08 20.73
C LEU A 153 -36.55 14.97 21.78
N PHE A 154 -36.38 13.78 22.38
CA PHE A 154 -35.42 13.58 23.45
C PHE A 154 -35.00 12.12 23.62
N ASP A 155 -33.68 11.84 23.73
CA ASP A 155 -33.11 10.50 23.85
C ASP A 155 -31.95 10.44 24.85
N TYR A 156 -31.86 11.35 25.78
CA TYR A 156 -30.74 11.46 26.73
C TYR A 156 -29.36 11.53 26.07
N GLY A 157 -29.30 12.03 24.83
CA GLY A 157 -28.07 12.20 24.06
C GLY A 157 -27.56 10.91 23.39
N ALA A 158 -28.40 9.87 23.22
CA ALA A 158 -28.00 8.64 22.52
C ALA A 158 -27.58 8.94 21.09
N LEU A 159 -28.39 9.69 20.33
CA LEU A 159 -28.10 10.11 18.98
C LEU A 159 -26.88 11.05 18.90
N ASP A 160 -26.77 12.01 19.83
CA ASP A 160 -25.63 12.94 19.87
C ASP A 160 -24.30 12.21 20.10
N ASN A 161 -24.27 11.25 21.02
CA ASN A 161 -23.10 10.43 21.26
C ASN A 161 -22.80 9.49 20.07
N SER A 162 -23.82 8.99 19.37
CA SER A 162 -23.64 8.21 18.13
C SER A 162 -23.04 9.07 17.02
N ILE A 163 -23.50 10.32 16.86
CA ILE A 163 -22.92 11.29 15.93
C ILE A 163 -21.47 11.62 16.33
N LEU A 164 -21.18 11.77 17.62
CA LEU A 164 -19.82 12.01 18.11
C LEU A 164 -18.90 10.81 17.81
N SER A 165 -19.37 9.57 18.05
CA SER A 165 -18.64 8.35 17.68
C SER A 165 -18.30 8.35 16.20
N GLN A 166 -19.27 8.61 15.33
CA GLN A 166 -19.04 8.65 13.88
C GLN A 166 -18.11 9.80 13.45
N LYS A 167 -18.17 10.98 14.11
CA LYS A 167 -17.19 12.05 13.88
C LYS A 167 -15.76 11.60 14.20
N LYS A 168 -15.56 10.81 15.26
CA LYS A 168 -14.24 10.26 15.61
C LYS A 168 -13.79 9.21 14.60
N ARG A 169 -14.69 8.35 14.11
CA ARG A 169 -14.43 7.41 13.03
C ARG A 169 -14.07 8.13 11.72
N TYR A 170 -14.71 9.25 11.42
CA TYR A 170 -14.31 10.11 10.29
C TYR A 170 -12.87 10.64 10.45
N GLU A 171 -12.46 11.09 11.65
CA GLU A 171 -11.07 11.51 11.89
C GLU A 171 -10.08 10.36 11.72
N VAL A 172 -10.43 9.13 12.13
CA VAL A 172 -9.65 7.92 11.85
C VAL A 172 -9.49 7.72 10.34
N SER A 173 -10.58 7.78 9.58
CA SER A 173 -10.55 7.62 8.11
C SER A 173 -9.70 8.71 7.44
N ARG A 174 -9.79 9.97 7.93
CA ARG A 174 -8.97 11.08 7.45
C ARG A 174 -7.47 10.85 7.69
N ILE A 175 -7.12 10.31 8.86
CA ILE A 175 -5.73 9.95 9.17
C ILE A 175 -5.28 8.76 8.33
N GLN A 176 -6.15 7.77 8.10
CA GLN A 176 -5.85 6.62 7.24
C GLN A 176 -5.51 7.06 5.81
N SER A 177 -6.22 8.07 5.29
CA SER A 177 -5.86 8.68 3.99
C SER A 177 -4.46 9.31 3.99
N LYS A 178 -4.05 9.93 5.12
CA LYS A 178 -2.68 10.44 5.27
C LYS A 178 -1.65 9.32 5.33
N ILE A 179 -1.93 8.22 6.05
CA ILE A 179 -1.06 7.06 6.12
C ILE A 179 -0.89 6.44 4.73
N SER A 180 -1.96 6.31 3.95
CA SER A 180 -1.87 5.83 2.56
C SER A 180 -0.99 6.74 1.70
N ALA A 181 -1.10 8.06 1.86
CA ALA A 181 -0.25 9.01 1.14
C ALA A 181 1.23 8.91 1.57
N GLU A 182 1.53 8.73 2.87
CA GLU A 182 2.90 8.49 3.37
C GLU A 182 3.48 7.19 2.78
N THR A 183 2.69 6.12 2.74
CA THR A 183 3.11 4.83 2.17
C THR A 183 3.43 4.96 0.68
N VAL A 184 2.61 5.69 -0.07
CA VAL A 184 2.90 5.96 -1.49
C VAL A 184 4.11 6.87 -1.65
N ALA A 185 4.29 7.87 -0.79
CA ALA A 185 5.45 8.76 -0.85
C ALA A 185 6.77 8.00 -0.63
N ILE A 186 6.87 7.16 0.43
CA ILE A 186 8.09 6.37 0.65
C ILE A 186 8.34 5.38 -0.49
N ARG A 187 7.29 4.71 -0.98
CA ARG A 187 7.39 3.82 -2.14
C ARG A 187 7.89 4.54 -3.39
N SER A 188 7.41 5.77 -3.63
CA SER A 188 7.87 6.61 -4.74
C SER A 188 9.36 6.92 -4.64
N TYR A 189 9.87 7.24 -3.44
CA TYR A 189 11.30 7.44 -3.23
C TYR A 189 12.11 6.15 -3.41
N GLU A 190 11.61 5.01 -2.95
CA GLU A 190 12.26 3.71 -3.16
C GLU A 190 12.39 3.37 -4.64
N VAL A 191 11.34 3.56 -5.41
CA VAL A 191 11.35 3.34 -6.88
C VAL A 191 12.31 4.30 -7.58
N TRP A 192 12.32 5.58 -7.19
CA TRP A 192 13.21 6.59 -7.75
C TRP A 192 14.69 6.26 -7.50
N VAL A 193 15.05 5.98 -6.25
CA VAL A 193 16.43 5.63 -5.87
C VAL A 193 16.87 4.33 -6.55
N ASN A 194 15.97 3.32 -6.62
CA ASN A 194 16.29 2.07 -7.26
C ASN A 194 16.56 2.24 -8.76
N LEU A 195 15.74 3.03 -9.48
CA LEU A 195 15.97 3.29 -10.90
C LEU A 195 17.32 3.97 -11.13
N ASN A 196 17.64 5.01 -10.34
CA ASN A 196 18.93 5.68 -10.45
C ASN A 196 20.10 4.74 -10.15
N ARG A 197 19.97 3.91 -9.10
CA ARG A 197 20.96 2.90 -8.77
C ARG A 197 21.22 1.94 -9.93
N GLN A 198 20.18 1.38 -10.54
CA GLN A 198 20.34 0.43 -11.66
C GLN A 198 20.91 1.10 -12.91
N LYS A 199 20.53 2.36 -13.18
CA LYS A 199 21.10 3.16 -14.25
C LYS A 199 22.62 3.30 -14.11
N GLU A 200 23.09 3.65 -12.91
CA GLU A 200 24.51 3.81 -12.61
C GLU A 200 25.26 2.47 -12.67
N VAL A 201 24.67 1.37 -12.17
CA VAL A 201 25.26 0.04 -12.23
C VAL A 201 25.50 -0.42 -13.69
N VAL A 202 24.49 -0.24 -14.55
CA VAL A 202 24.64 -0.55 -16.00
C VAL A 202 25.75 0.30 -16.62
N ALA A 203 25.82 1.60 -16.30
CA ALA A 203 26.88 2.48 -16.83
C ALA A 203 28.28 2.03 -16.39
N ILE A 204 28.44 1.59 -15.12
CA ILE A 204 29.71 1.08 -14.60
C ILE A 204 30.12 -0.20 -15.29
N TYR A 205 29.23 -1.19 -15.45
CA TYR A 205 29.55 -2.44 -16.14
C TYR A 205 29.89 -2.21 -17.61
N LYS A 206 29.13 -1.35 -18.30
CA LYS A 206 29.41 -0.99 -19.69
C LYS A 206 30.81 -0.37 -19.82
N LYS A 207 31.14 0.60 -18.96
CA LYS A 207 32.47 1.23 -18.95
C LYS A 207 33.57 0.23 -18.59
N GLY A 208 33.32 -0.67 -17.63
CA GLY A 208 34.25 -1.74 -17.25
C GLY A 208 34.57 -2.67 -18.43
N LEU A 209 33.57 -3.07 -19.21
CA LEU A 209 33.75 -3.87 -20.42
C LEU A 209 34.54 -3.13 -21.49
N GLU A 210 34.20 -1.87 -21.76
CA GLU A 210 34.92 -1.00 -22.72
C GLU A 210 36.41 -0.83 -22.34
N GLN A 211 36.72 -0.76 -21.06
CA GLN A 211 38.07 -0.61 -20.54
C GLN A 211 38.84 -1.93 -20.46
N ALA A 212 38.15 -3.07 -20.25
CA ALA A 212 38.77 -4.40 -20.19
C ALA A 212 39.08 -5.00 -21.57
N GLU A 213 38.30 -4.70 -22.61
CA GLU A 213 38.41 -5.28 -23.94
C GLU A 213 39.80 -5.10 -24.59
N PRO A 214 40.46 -3.92 -24.55
CA PRO A 214 41.81 -3.73 -25.09
C PRO A 214 42.87 -4.62 -24.42
N PHE A 215 42.75 -4.83 -23.10
CA PHE A 215 43.67 -5.68 -22.34
C PHE A 215 43.47 -7.16 -22.71
N LEU A 216 42.23 -7.61 -22.91
CA LEU A 216 41.95 -8.95 -23.37
C LEU A 216 42.60 -9.23 -24.75
N GLY A 217 42.44 -8.29 -25.69
CA GLY A 217 43.05 -8.39 -27.01
C GLY A 217 44.60 -8.42 -26.96
N GLN A 218 45.23 -7.66 -26.07
CA GLN A 218 46.70 -7.71 -25.88
C GLN A 218 47.14 -9.07 -25.31
N ILE A 219 46.43 -9.62 -24.31
CA ILE A 219 46.74 -10.91 -23.71
C ILE A 219 46.58 -12.02 -24.77
N GLU A 220 45.55 -11.95 -25.62
CA GLU A 220 45.34 -12.87 -26.73
C GLU A 220 46.52 -12.85 -27.71
N ASN A 221 46.96 -11.70 -28.17
CA ASN A 221 48.08 -11.54 -29.09
C ASN A 221 49.39 -12.12 -28.52
N ILE A 222 49.66 -11.91 -27.21
CA ILE A 222 50.83 -12.47 -26.53
C ILE A 222 50.73 -14.00 -26.45
N SER A 223 49.56 -14.54 -26.18
CA SER A 223 49.34 -16.00 -26.11
C SER A 223 49.53 -16.67 -27.49
N VAL A 224 48.93 -16.07 -28.53
CA VAL A 224 49.03 -16.61 -29.91
C VAL A 224 50.45 -16.53 -30.44
N SER A 225 51.25 -15.53 -30.10
CA SER A 225 52.66 -15.41 -30.51
C SER A 225 53.61 -16.38 -29.79
N GLY A 226 53.10 -17.20 -28.86
CA GLY A 226 53.90 -18.12 -28.05
C GLY A 226 54.78 -17.46 -26.99
N LEU A 227 54.66 -16.16 -26.79
CA LEU A 227 55.42 -15.37 -25.79
C LEU A 227 54.74 -15.39 -24.41
N GLY A 228 53.54 -15.93 -24.28
CA GLY A 228 52.75 -15.95 -23.07
C GLY A 228 52.13 -17.30 -22.72
N ASP A 229 51.73 -17.45 -21.45
CA ASP A 229 51.03 -18.62 -20.94
C ASP A 229 49.57 -18.65 -21.40
N THR A 230 49.15 -19.69 -22.07
CA THR A 230 47.74 -19.91 -22.51
C THR A 230 46.75 -19.89 -21.32
N SER A 231 47.19 -20.31 -20.15
CA SER A 231 46.37 -20.29 -18.93
C SER A 231 45.99 -18.87 -18.54
N MET A 232 46.87 -17.91 -18.74
CA MET A 232 46.63 -16.48 -18.49
C MET A 232 45.54 -15.95 -19.42
N PHE A 233 45.56 -16.32 -20.71
CA PHE A 233 44.51 -15.94 -21.67
C PHE A 233 43.15 -16.51 -21.31
N ILE A 234 43.10 -17.82 -20.97
CA ILE A 234 41.87 -18.48 -20.56
C ILE A 234 41.28 -17.79 -19.33
N LYS A 235 42.12 -17.43 -18.33
CA LYS A 235 41.64 -16.71 -17.13
C LYS A 235 41.11 -15.31 -17.47
N ALA A 236 41.78 -14.56 -18.34
CA ALA A 236 41.34 -13.27 -18.80
C ALA A 236 39.98 -13.35 -19.52
N GLN A 237 39.80 -14.35 -20.39
CA GLN A 237 38.50 -14.61 -21.04
C GLN A 237 37.40 -14.94 -20.05
N GLN A 238 37.68 -15.74 -19.01
CA GLN A 238 36.71 -16.04 -17.95
C GLN A 238 36.30 -14.80 -17.17
N ASP A 239 37.26 -13.95 -16.81
CA ASP A 239 36.97 -12.71 -16.03
C ASP A 239 36.20 -11.70 -16.89
N TYR A 240 36.53 -11.55 -18.17
CA TYR A 240 35.75 -10.76 -19.12
C TYR A 240 34.34 -11.33 -19.34
N ALA A 241 34.19 -12.64 -19.45
CA ALA A 241 32.88 -13.30 -19.57
C ALA A 241 32.01 -13.05 -18.32
N LYS A 242 32.60 -13.08 -17.10
CA LYS A 242 31.89 -12.74 -15.87
C LYS A 242 31.34 -11.30 -15.90
N LEU A 243 32.17 -10.33 -16.33
CA LEU A 243 31.72 -8.94 -16.52
C LEU A 243 30.57 -8.83 -17.53
N LYS A 244 30.64 -9.56 -18.64
CA LYS A 244 29.61 -9.60 -19.67
C LYS A 244 28.28 -10.17 -19.13
N ILE A 245 28.35 -11.26 -18.35
CA ILE A 245 27.18 -11.85 -17.67
C ILE A 245 26.59 -10.85 -16.67
N ALA A 246 27.44 -10.21 -15.86
CA ALA A 246 27.01 -9.22 -14.87
C ALA A 246 26.35 -7.99 -15.53
N ASN A 247 26.92 -7.51 -16.66
CA ASN A 247 26.30 -6.44 -17.44
C ASN A 247 24.92 -6.85 -17.99
N SER A 248 24.79 -8.06 -18.53
CA SER A 248 23.49 -8.55 -19.03
C SER A 248 22.44 -8.64 -17.92
N ARG A 249 22.82 -9.11 -16.72
CA ARG A 249 21.93 -9.13 -15.54
C ARG A 249 21.54 -7.72 -15.13
N SER A 250 22.51 -6.80 -15.04
CA SER A 250 22.24 -5.41 -14.65
C SER A 250 21.29 -4.69 -15.63
N GLN A 251 21.36 -4.99 -16.93
CA GLN A 251 20.41 -4.51 -17.92
C GLN A 251 18.99 -5.02 -17.65
N THR A 252 18.84 -6.30 -17.31
CA THR A 252 17.55 -6.88 -16.93
C THR A 252 16.97 -6.20 -15.67
N ASP A 253 17.82 -6.00 -14.66
CA ASP A 253 17.43 -5.30 -13.41
C ASP A 253 17.04 -3.85 -13.67
N TYR A 254 17.76 -3.18 -14.57
CA TYR A 254 17.42 -1.82 -15.01
C TYR A 254 16.07 -1.77 -15.72
N HIS A 255 15.79 -2.68 -16.66
CA HIS A 255 14.49 -2.75 -17.34
C HIS A 255 13.34 -3.05 -16.36
N SER A 256 13.58 -3.89 -15.35
CA SER A 256 12.62 -4.13 -14.27
C SER A 256 12.39 -2.86 -13.42
N ALA A 257 13.44 -2.12 -13.13
CA ALA A 257 13.33 -0.86 -12.41
C ALA A 257 12.58 0.22 -13.23
N VAL A 258 12.77 0.25 -14.55
CA VAL A 258 12.02 1.12 -15.47
C VAL A 258 10.53 0.77 -15.46
N ALA A 259 10.17 -0.51 -15.46
CA ALA A 259 8.77 -0.93 -15.40
C ALA A 259 8.09 -0.46 -14.10
N LEU A 260 8.75 -0.64 -12.95
CA LEU A 260 8.27 -0.16 -11.65
C LEU A 260 8.18 1.38 -11.59
N PHE A 261 9.13 2.07 -12.23
CA PHE A 261 9.11 3.53 -12.32
C PHE A 261 7.91 4.02 -13.14
N ASN A 262 7.64 3.41 -14.28
CA ASN A 262 6.50 3.77 -15.14
C ASN A 262 5.15 3.48 -14.47
N GLU A 263 5.05 2.44 -13.63
CA GLU A 263 3.88 2.19 -12.80
C GLU A 263 3.64 3.31 -11.78
N MET A 264 4.72 3.71 -11.08
CA MET A 264 4.64 4.71 -10.02
C MET A 264 4.51 6.14 -10.56
N PHE A 265 5.14 6.43 -11.71
CA PHE A 265 5.21 7.74 -12.35
C PHE A 265 4.76 7.66 -13.82
N PRO A 266 3.46 7.46 -14.10
CA PRO A 266 2.97 7.35 -15.47
C PRO A 266 3.32 8.60 -16.30
N GLY A 267 4.01 8.41 -17.43
CA GLY A 267 4.51 9.51 -18.28
C GLY A 267 5.76 10.22 -17.77
N GLY A 268 6.42 9.68 -16.74
CA GLY A 268 7.70 10.18 -16.25
C GLY A 268 8.85 9.88 -17.22
N ASP A 269 9.82 10.81 -17.31
CA ASP A 269 11.03 10.60 -18.12
C ASP A 269 12.11 9.87 -17.32
N VAL A 270 12.36 8.62 -17.69
CA VAL A 270 13.36 7.73 -17.07
C VAL A 270 14.79 8.28 -17.25
N ILE A 271 15.07 9.01 -18.34
CA ILE A 271 16.40 9.49 -18.68
C ILE A 271 16.86 10.58 -17.72
N SER A 272 15.93 11.42 -17.26
CA SER A 272 16.19 12.58 -16.41
C SER A 272 16.09 12.31 -14.90
N VAL A 273 16.06 11.04 -14.48
CA VAL A 273 16.05 10.69 -13.05
C VAL A 273 17.42 10.99 -12.44
N ASP A 274 17.47 12.00 -11.60
CA ASP A 274 18.66 12.41 -10.86
C ASP A 274 18.81 11.63 -9.54
N SER A 275 20.05 11.54 -9.03
CA SER A 275 20.32 10.97 -7.72
C SER A 275 19.72 11.83 -6.60
N LEU A 276 19.02 11.17 -5.66
CA LEU A 276 18.59 11.81 -4.42
C LEU A 276 19.73 11.79 -3.41
N GLN A 277 19.92 12.91 -2.72
CA GLN A 277 20.92 13.01 -1.67
C GLN A 277 20.36 12.56 -0.32
N ALA A 278 21.15 11.82 0.44
CA ALA A 278 20.87 11.56 1.85
C ALA A 278 20.91 12.89 2.63
N ARG A 279 19.94 13.07 3.53
CA ARG A 279 19.86 14.29 4.35
C ARG A 279 20.29 14.01 5.77
N THR A 280 20.97 14.99 6.38
CA THR A 280 21.35 14.95 7.79
C THR A 280 20.11 14.82 8.68
N LEU A 281 20.18 13.94 9.67
CA LEU A 281 19.11 13.68 10.63
C LEU A 281 19.27 14.50 11.92
N ILE A 282 18.15 14.62 12.64
CA ILE A 282 18.13 15.16 14.01
C ILE A 282 18.59 14.08 15.01
N GLY A 283 19.08 14.49 16.17
CA GLY A 283 19.55 13.57 17.21
C GLY A 283 18.46 12.57 17.67
N LYS A 284 18.88 11.38 18.13
CA LYS A 284 18.02 10.23 18.46
C LYS A 284 16.87 10.57 19.41
N GLU A 285 17.13 11.26 20.53
CA GLU A 285 16.09 11.62 21.52
C GLU A 285 15.07 12.62 20.95
N SER A 286 15.54 13.59 20.17
CA SER A 286 14.67 14.53 19.48
C SER A 286 13.80 13.83 18.42
N ALA A 287 14.36 12.87 17.69
CA ALA A 287 13.63 12.06 16.71
C ALA A 287 12.52 11.23 17.39
N LYS A 288 12.82 10.58 18.53
CA LYS A 288 11.86 9.77 19.28
C LYS A 288 10.71 10.63 19.84
N SER A 289 11.03 11.73 20.50
CA SER A 289 10.00 12.66 21.02
C SER A 289 9.09 13.17 19.92
N LYS A 290 9.65 13.57 18.78
CA LYS A 290 8.91 14.08 17.64
C LYS A 290 8.03 13.00 16.99
N MET A 291 8.56 11.79 16.81
CA MET A 291 7.81 10.65 16.28
C MET A 291 6.57 10.34 17.13
N LEU A 292 6.73 10.21 18.45
CA LEU A 292 5.63 9.91 19.35
C LEU A 292 4.55 11.00 19.32
N LYS A 293 4.95 12.27 19.27
CA LYS A 293 4.01 13.40 19.23
C LYS A 293 3.27 13.53 17.88
N GLU A 294 3.94 13.22 16.78
CA GLU A 294 3.40 13.47 15.43
C GLU A 294 2.83 12.22 14.76
N SER A 295 3.06 11.01 15.32
CA SER A 295 2.65 9.74 14.73
C SER A 295 1.17 9.73 14.32
N LEU A 296 0.93 9.43 13.05
CA LEU A 296 -0.41 9.25 12.51
C LEU A 296 -1.09 8.01 13.08
N LEU A 297 -0.34 6.93 13.32
CA LEU A 297 -0.86 5.68 13.86
C LEU A 297 -1.36 5.86 15.30
N ILE A 298 -0.61 6.57 16.16
CA ILE A 298 -1.04 6.87 17.53
C ILE A 298 -2.29 7.76 17.52
N LYS A 299 -2.30 8.81 16.70
CA LYS A 299 -3.46 9.70 16.56
C LYS A 299 -4.71 8.98 16.06
N ALA A 300 -4.57 8.08 15.09
CA ALA A 300 -5.69 7.28 14.61
C ALA A 300 -6.27 6.41 15.74
N GLN A 301 -5.41 5.77 16.53
CA GLN A 301 -5.82 4.93 17.65
C GLN A 301 -6.48 5.75 18.77
N ASP A 302 -5.96 6.95 19.05
CA ASP A 302 -6.57 7.88 20.04
C ASP A 302 -7.98 8.30 19.61
N PHE A 303 -8.20 8.60 18.31
CA PHE A 303 -9.55 8.90 17.80
C PHE A 303 -10.47 7.67 17.81
N LEU A 304 -9.94 6.46 17.54
CA LEU A 304 -10.71 5.23 17.63
C LEU A 304 -11.20 5.01 19.08
N ILE A 305 -10.33 5.16 20.07
CA ILE A 305 -10.68 5.05 21.49
C ILE A 305 -11.78 6.07 21.85
N GLN A 306 -11.62 7.34 21.45
CA GLN A 306 -12.63 8.36 21.68
C GLN A 306 -13.97 8.04 21.01
N GLY A 307 -13.95 7.42 19.83
CA GLY A 307 -15.14 6.96 19.12
C GLY A 307 -15.88 5.86 19.88
N LEU A 308 -15.14 4.84 20.37
CA LEU A 308 -15.70 3.78 21.18
C LEU A 308 -16.24 4.28 22.53
N GLU A 309 -15.56 5.24 23.17
CA GLU A 309 -16.05 5.88 24.41
C GLU A 309 -17.34 6.69 24.19
N ALA A 310 -17.47 7.34 23.03
CA ALA A 310 -18.72 8.01 22.66
C ALA A 310 -19.85 7.00 22.38
N GLU A 311 -19.56 5.90 21.68
CA GLU A 311 -20.50 4.82 21.44
C GLU A 311 -20.98 4.16 22.74
N TYR A 312 -20.06 3.93 23.69
CA TYR A 312 -20.41 3.48 25.03
C TYR A 312 -21.41 4.40 25.73
N LYS A 313 -21.22 5.74 25.63
CA LYS A 313 -22.17 6.71 26.17
C LYS A 313 -23.52 6.65 25.44
N ALA A 314 -23.51 6.46 24.11
CA ALA A 314 -24.73 6.31 23.33
C ALA A 314 -25.55 5.09 23.78
N LEU A 315 -24.91 3.90 23.88
CA LEU A 315 -25.59 2.69 24.38
C LEU A 315 -26.10 2.85 25.81
N LYS A 316 -25.34 3.49 26.70
CA LYS A 316 -25.77 3.78 28.06
C LYS A 316 -26.99 4.70 28.11
N SER A 317 -27.10 5.66 27.19
CA SER A 317 -28.27 6.50 27.04
C SER A 317 -29.51 5.74 26.56
N GLN A 318 -29.35 4.69 25.76
CA GLN A 318 -30.46 3.82 25.31
C GLN A 318 -31.10 3.00 26.44
N GLN A 319 -30.49 2.91 27.64
CA GLN A 319 -31.10 2.36 28.83
C GLN A 319 -32.20 3.25 29.39
N LYS A 320 -32.38 4.45 28.87
CA LYS A 320 -33.35 5.45 29.32
C LYS A 320 -34.49 5.57 28.31
N PRO A 321 -35.67 6.06 28.70
CA PRO A 321 -36.78 6.30 27.79
C PRO A 321 -36.38 7.26 26.65
N ASN A 322 -36.85 7.00 25.43
CA ASN A 322 -36.82 8.01 24.37
C ASN A 322 -38.20 8.61 24.12
N VAL A 323 -38.23 9.85 23.71
CA VAL A 323 -39.43 10.62 23.47
C VAL A 323 -39.44 11.11 22.03
N ALA A 324 -40.49 10.78 21.30
CA ALA A 324 -40.70 11.22 19.91
C ALA A 324 -42.11 11.79 19.72
N MET A 325 -42.25 12.74 18.82
CA MET A 325 -43.54 13.17 18.31
C MET A 325 -43.88 12.30 17.10
N ASN A 326 -45.10 11.78 17.07
CA ASN A 326 -45.65 11.04 15.93
C ASN A 326 -46.97 11.66 15.47
N ALA A 327 -47.15 11.75 14.14
CA ALA A 327 -48.43 12.09 13.53
C ALA A 327 -48.66 11.07 12.39
N GLY A 328 -49.85 10.49 12.39
CA GLY A 328 -50.22 9.47 11.40
C GLY A 328 -51.55 9.82 10.74
N LEU A 329 -51.64 9.57 9.45
CA LEU A 329 -52.86 9.62 8.66
C LEU A 329 -52.98 8.28 7.90
N THR A 330 -54.10 7.60 8.07
CA THR A 330 -54.43 6.41 7.30
C THR A 330 -55.74 6.65 6.56
N ALA A 331 -55.76 6.44 5.28
CA ALA A 331 -56.95 6.61 4.46
C ALA A 331 -57.15 5.41 3.52
N PRO A 332 -58.31 4.73 3.59
CA PRO A 332 -58.63 3.71 2.63
C PRO A 332 -58.90 4.35 1.26
N ALA A 333 -58.37 3.75 0.21
CA ALA A 333 -58.59 4.21 -1.16
C ALA A 333 -59.85 3.57 -1.79
N ARG A 334 -60.28 2.37 -1.31
CA ARG A 334 -61.47 1.67 -1.85
C ARG A 334 -61.82 0.46 -0.92
N ASP A 335 -63.10 0.31 -0.63
CA ASP A 335 -63.76 -0.86 -0.03
C ASP A 335 -62.96 -1.72 0.96
N THR A 336 -62.12 -1.09 1.80
CA THR A 336 -61.35 -1.77 2.85
C THR A 336 -62.20 -1.82 4.13
N VAL A 337 -61.86 -2.75 5.04
CA VAL A 337 -62.41 -2.81 6.41
C VAL A 337 -61.80 -1.80 7.33
N GLU A 338 -60.82 -0.99 6.86
CA GLU A 338 -60.16 0.01 7.65
C GLU A 338 -60.81 1.40 7.48
N ASP A 339 -61.03 2.11 8.57
CA ASP A 339 -61.52 3.48 8.61
C ASP A 339 -60.39 4.49 8.39
N SER A 340 -60.76 5.67 7.94
CA SER A 340 -59.82 6.81 7.91
C SER A 340 -59.47 7.24 9.31
N THR A 341 -58.21 7.24 9.65
CA THR A 341 -57.72 7.65 10.98
C THR A 341 -56.69 8.75 10.85
N ALA A 342 -56.75 9.70 11.75
CA ALA A 342 -55.72 10.71 11.93
C ALA A 342 -55.34 10.78 13.41
N ASN A 343 -54.07 10.73 13.70
CA ASN A 343 -53.54 10.82 15.06
C ASN A 343 -52.34 11.76 15.14
N ILE A 344 -52.16 12.40 16.25
CA ILE A 344 -50.95 13.14 16.61
C ILE A 344 -50.71 12.94 18.11
N GLY A 345 -49.49 12.72 18.49
CA GLY A 345 -49.18 12.45 19.89
C GLY A 345 -47.68 12.42 20.19
N ILE A 346 -47.37 12.32 21.46
CA ILE A 346 -46.03 12.11 21.95
C ILE A 346 -45.91 10.61 22.33
N LEU A 347 -44.92 9.96 21.76
CA LEU A 347 -44.60 8.58 22.03
C LEU A 347 -43.38 8.50 22.97
N VAL A 348 -43.57 7.83 24.10
CA VAL A 348 -42.50 7.52 25.06
C VAL A 348 -42.20 6.03 24.98
N ASN A 349 -41.00 5.66 24.49
CA ASN A 349 -40.56 4.29 24.41
C ASN A 349 -39.56 3.99 25.54
N TYR A 350 -39.84 2.94 26.32
CA TYR A 350 -38.94 2.42 27.32
C TYR A 350 -38.98 0.90 27.33
N VAL A 351 -37.81 0.29 27.25
CA VAL A 351 -37.66 -1.17 27.28
C VAL A 351 -37.30 -1.59 28.70
N PHE A 352 -38.25 -2.18 29.41
CA PHE A 352 -38.06 -2.63 30.80
C PHE A 352 -37.16 -3.86 30.90
N ASN A 353 -37.23 -4.79 29.94
CA ASN A 353 -36.42 -6.01 29.89
C ASN A 353 -36.21 -6.44 28.44
N ASP A 354 -34.94 -6.50 28.02
CA ASP A 354 -34.53 -6.97 26.71
C ASP A 354 -33.75 -8.30 26.76
N GLY A 355 -33.88 -9.03 27.86
CA GLY A 355 -33.13 -10.27 28.10
C GLY A 355 -31.63 -10.07 28.33
N GLY A 356 -31.23 -8.88 28.79
CA GLY A 356 -29.81 -8.53 29.03
C GLY A 356 -29.02 -8.16 27.78
N ARG A 357 -29.66 -8.00 26.63
CA ARG A 357 -29.01 -7.70 25.34
C ARG A 357 -28.20 -6.41 25.41
N LEU A 358 -28.79 -5.32 25.88
CA LEU A 358 -28.13 -4.00 25.94
C LEU A 358 -26.99 -3.99 26.97
N GLU A 359 -27.17 -4.68 28.10
CA GLU A 359 -26.13 -4.80 29.12
C GLU A 359 -24.90 -5.55 28.58
N ASN A 360 -25.11 -6.66 27.88
CA ASN A 360 -24.03 -7.42 27.22
C ASN A 360 -23.36 -6.62 26.11
N GLN A 361 -24.09 -5.80 25.35
CA GLN A 361 -23.49 -4.89 24.34
C GLN A 361 -22.60 -3.84 25.02
N ILE A 362 -23.03 -3.25 26.11
CA ILE A 362 -22.26 -2.28 26.90
C ILE A 362 -21.00 -2.95 27.48
N ALA A 363 -21.11 -4.18 28.01
CA ALA A 363 -19.97 -4.92 28.53
C ALA A 363 -18.95 -5.24 27.41
N THR A 364 -19.42 -5.72 26.26
CA THR A 364 -18.59 -6.00 25.08
C THR A 364 -17.83 -4.75 24.66
N LEU A 365 -18.51 -3.61 24.55
CA LEU A 365 -17.88 -2.36 24.13
C LEU A 365 -16.84 -1.86 25.15
N LYS A 366 -17.06 -2.12 26.44
CA LYS A 366 -16.08 -1.81 27.50
C LYS A 366 -14.79 -2.62 27.34
N GLU A 367 -14.88 -3.90 26.97
CA GLU A 367 -13.70 -4.72 26.67
C GLU A 367 -13.01 -4.27 25.36
N GLN A 368 -13.76 -3.88 24.32
CA GLN A 368 -13.19 -3.29 23.11
C GLN A 368 -12.41 -1.98 23.37
N ILE A 369 -12.89 -1.14 24.29
CA ILE A 369 -12.16 0.07 24.72
C ILE A 369 -10.83 -0.33 25.40
N LYS A 370 -10.84 -1.36 26.26
CA LYS A 370 -9.61 -1.85 26.90
C LYS A 370 -8.63 -2.41 25.87
N GLU A 371 -9.14 -3.20 24.93
CA GLU A 371 -8.36 -3.73 23.80
C GLU A 371 -7.71 -2.60 23.00
N ALA A 372 -8.49 -1.59 22.60
CA ALA A 372 -7.99 -0.45 21.85
C ALA A 372 -6.90 0.33 22.61
N LYS A 373 -7.03 0.49 23.93
CA LYS A 373 -6.00 1.12 24.78
C LYS A 373 -4.70 0.28 24.83
N ARG A 374 -4.80 -1.05 24.90
CA ARG A 374 -3.63 -1.96 24.84
C ARG A 374 -2.98 -1.93 23.47
N GLN A 375 -3.80 -1.90 22.41
CA GLN A 375 -3.30 -1.77 21.04
C GLN A 375 -2.52 -0.46 20.82
N ARG A 376 -3.00 0.65 21.41
CA ARG A 376 -2.25 1.91 21.40
C ARG A 376 -0.86 1.79 22.02
N GLN A 377 -0.76 1.11 23.17
CA GLN A 377 0.53 0.87 23.83
C GLN A 377 1.45 -0.03 22.99
N SER A 378 0.87 -1.04 22.32
CA SER A 378 1.61 -1.89 21.38
C SER A 378 2.18 -1.11 20.20
N ILE A 379 1.36 -0.26 19.57
CA ILE A 379 1.78 0.63 18.47
C ILE A 379 2.93 1.55 18.92
N GLU A 380 2.84 2.13 20.12
CA GLU A 380 3.89 3.00 20.66
C GLU A 380 5.23 2.25 20.79
N LYS A 381 5.22 1.05 21.37
CA LYS A 381 6.42 0.19 21.49
C LYS A 381 6.98 -0.20 20.13
N GLN A 382 6.11 -0.58 19.19
CA GLN A 382 6.50 -0.94 17.84
C GLN A 382 7.16 0.22 17.09
N LEU A 383 6.60 1.43 17.20
CA LEU A 383 7.16 2.62 16.57
C LEU A 383 8.54 2.99 17.15
N ILE A 384 8.73 2.85 18.46
CA ILE A 384 10.05 3.05 19.09
C ILE A 384 11.06 2.07 18.51
N SER A 385 10.72 0.78 18.45
CA SER A 385 11.60 -0.24 17.87
C SER A 385 11.89 0.03 16.38
N GLN A 386 10.88 0.41 15.60
CA GLN A 386 11.07 0.74 14.18
C GLN A 386 11.99 1.96 14.00
N LEU A 387 11.87 2.98 14.86
CA LEU A 387 12.75 4.12 14.81
C LEU A 387 14.20 3.75 15.17
N ASP A 388 14.39 2.94 16.22
CA ASP A 388 15.72 2.48 16.60
C ASP A 388 16.39 1.70 15.46
N VAL A 389 15.67 0.75 14.84
CA VAL A 389 16.17 0.00 13.66
C VAL A 389 16.48 0.94 12.49
N ALA A 390 15.62 1.91 12.21
CA ALA A 390 15.83 2.86 11.10
C ALA A 390 17.04 3.78 11.35
N LEU A 391 17.28 4.21 12.59
CA LEU A 391 18.44 5.02 12.97
C LEU A 391 19.74 4.21 12.89
N GLU A 392 19.75 2.98 13.39
CA GLU A 392 20.92 2.09 13.28
C GLU A 392 21.24 1.78 11.81
N SER A 393 20.22 1.54 10.98
CA SER A 393 20.38 1.37 9.53
C SER A 393 20.97 2.63 8.88
N TYR A 394 20.53 3.81 9.29
CA TYR A 394 21.06 5.07 8.77
C TYR A 394 22.54 5.27 9.13
N TYR A 395 22.91 5.16 10.41
CA TYR A 395 24.30 5.34 10.84
C TYR A 395 25.23 4.25 10.29
N GLY A 396 24.74 3.01 10.23
CA GLY A 396 25.49 1.90 9.62
C GLY A 396 25.74 2.12 8.13
N SER A 397 24.72 2.52 7.38
CA SER A 397 24.86 2.79 5.94
C SER A 397 25.72 4.03 5.66
N GLU A 398 25.66 5.08 6.48
CA GLU A 398 26.54 6.24 6.39
C GLU A 398 28.02 5.83 6.58
N LYS A 399 28.31 5.02 7.60
CA LYS A 399 29.66 4.53 7.85
C LYS A 399 30.15 3.65 6.69
N SER A 400 29.31 2.71 6.23
CA SER A 400 29.64 1.84 5.10
C SER A 400 29.94 2.64 3.84
N TYR A 401 29.10 3.63 3.53
CA TYR A 401 29.31 4.52 2.37
C TYR A 401 30.68 5.22 2.41
N LYS A 402 31.08 5.78 3.58
CA LYS A 402 32.38 6.44 3.73
C LYS A 402 33.55 5.48 3.51
N VAL A 403 33.51 4.28 4.11
CA VAL A 403 34.56 3.27 3.95
C VAL A 403 34.66 2.78 2.50
N ILE A 404 33.52 2.54 1.85
CA ILE A 404 33.50 2.09 0.45
C ILE A 404 33.99 3.21 -0.48
N PHE A 405 33.68 4.48 -0.18
CA PHE A 405 34.20 5.62 -0.93
C PHE A 405 35.72 5.65 -0.91
N ASP A 406 36.34 5.52 0.28
CA ASP A 406 37.80 5.45 0.44
C ASP A 406 38.38 4.24 -0.32
N MET A 407 37.69 3.09 -0.28
CA MET A 407 38.10 1.87 -0.98
C MET A 407 38.10 2.08 -2.51
N VAL A 408 37.10 2.78 -3.06
CA VAL A 408 37.06 3.12 -4.51
C VAL A 408 38.25 4.02 -4.88
N GLU A 409 38.56 5.03 -4.06
CA GLU A 409 39.70 5.92 -4.28
C GLU A 409 41.04 5.14 -4.29
N LEU A 410 41.22 4.22 -3.33
CA LEU A 410 42.42 3.35 -3.28
C LEU A 410 42.48 2.41 -4.51
N SER A 411 41.34 1.84 -4.93
CA SER A 411 41.30 0.96 -6.12
C SER A 411 41.62 1.74 -7.40
N GLN A 412 41.17 2.98 -7.49
CA GLN A 412 41.52 3.86 -8.63
C GLN A 412 43.02 4.14 -8.67
N LYS A 413 43.63 4.50 -7.54
CA LYS A 413 45.08 4.71 -7.41
C LYS A 413 45.87 3.43 -7.73
N ASN A 414 45.45 2.27 -7.24
CA ASN A 414 46.08 0.99 -7.56
C ASN A 414 46.06 0.67 -9.05
N LYS A 415 44.91 0.90 -9.73
CA LYS A 415 44.82 0.73 -11.17
C LYS A 415 45.77 1.66 -11.94
N GLU A 416 45.84 2.94 -11.54
CA GLU A 416 46.72 3.94 -12.15
C GLU A 416 48.19 3.54 -12.00
N GLU A 417 48.61 3.10 -10.82
CA GLU A 417 49.97 2.66 -10.53
C GLU A 417 50.33 1.39 -11.34
N LEU A 418 49.47 0.38 -11.37
CA LEU A 418 49.70 -0.81 -12.16
C LEU A 418 49.75 -0.53 -13.67
N SER A 419 48.95 0.43 -14.15
CA SER A 419 49.00 0.88 -15.55
C SER A 419 50.31 1.57 -15.88
N ALA A 420 50.86 2.42 -14.98
CA ALA A 420 52.16 3.05 -15.12
C ALA A 420 53.31 2.02 -15.07
N GLN A 421 53.21 1.03 -14.17
CA GLN A 421 54.18 -0.06 -14.09
C GLN A 421 54.16 -0.95 -15.32
N LEU A 422 52.99 -1.16 -15.94
CA LEU A 422 52.87 -1.90 -17.20
C LEU A 422 53.65 -1.25 -18.32
N GLN A 423 53.58 0.10 -18.44
CA GLN A 423 54.33 0.88 -19.42
C GLN A 423 55.85 0.74 -19.24
N SER A 424 56.31 0.56 -18.01
CA SER A 424 57.71 0.36 -17.68
C SER A 424 58.15 -1.14 -17.64
N GLY A 425 57.25 -2.07 -18.00
CA GLY A 425 57.52 -3.49 -18.00
C GLY A 425 57.59 -4.15 -16.61
N ARG A 426 57.17 -3.46 -15.54
CA ARG A 426 57.23 -3.97 -14.16
C ARG A 426 55.95 -4.65 -13.69
N SER A 427 54.84 -4.52 -14.42
CA SER A 427 53.57 -5.15 -14.12
C SER A 427 53.12 -6.00 -15.31
N LYS A 428 52.26 -6.99 -15.06
CA LYS A 428 51.63 -7.82 -16.09
C LYS A 428 50.30 -7.21 -16.54
N ILE A 429 49.94 -7.39 -17.80
CA ILE A 429 48.66 -6.95 -18.36
C ILE A 429 47.49 -7.50 -17.54
N GLN A 430 47.60 -8.79 -17.08
CA GLN A 430 46.57 -9.42 -16.25
C GLN A 430 46.34 -8.69 -14.93
N ASP A 431 47.38 -8.10 -14.33
CA ASP A 431 47.24 -7.36 -13.06
C ASP A 431 46.44 -6.06 -13.26
N VAL A 432 46.66 -5.39 -14.40
CA VAL A 432 45.88 -4.18 -14.79
C VAL A 432 44.43 -4.53 -15.09
N LEU A 433 44.20 -5.66 -15.80
CA LEU A 433 42.82 -6.16 -16.06
C LEU A 433 42.10 -6.51 -14.75
N ASN A 434 42.76 -7.19 -13.84
CA ASN A 434 42.18 -7.51 -12.52
C ASN A 434 41.88 -6.22 -11.70
N ALA A 435 42.76 -5.23 -11.74
CA ALA A 435 42.53 -3.95 -11.09
C ALA A 435 41.35 -3.19 -11.68
N GLU A 436 41.13 -3.25 -13.02
CA GLU A 436 39.96 -2.66 -13.67
C GLU A 436 38.67 -3.34 -13.23
N VAL A 437 38.64 -4.67 -13.20
CA VAL A 437 37.47 -5.44 -12.73
C VAL A 437 37.17 -5.10 -11.28
N THR A 438 38.17 -5.10 -10.40
CA THR A 438 38.03 -4.75 -8.97
C THR A 438 37.51 -3.33 -8.79
N LEU A 439 38.01 -2.38 -9.57
CA LEU A 439 37.53 -1.00 -9.52
C LEU A 439 36.06 -0.87 -9.95
N ALA A 440 35.63 -1.60 -10.98
CA ALA A 440 34.24 -1.64 -11.39
C ALA A 440 33.34 -2.22 -10.29
N GLU A 441 33.75 -3.34 -9.67
CA GLU A 441 33.02 -3.96 -8.55
C GLU A 441 32.93 -3.01 -7.36
N ASN A 442 34.01 -2.34 -6.97
CA ASN A 442 34.00 -1.38 -5.85
C ASN A 442 33.16 -0.14 -6.15
N ARG A 443 33.10 0.34 -7.38
CA ARG A 443 32.19 1.42 -7.79
C ARG A 443 30.73 1.00 -7.67
N ILE A 444 30.39 -0.25 -8.01
CA ILE A 444 29.04 -0.80 -7.84
C ILE A 444 28.67 -0.88 -6.35
N LEU A 445 29.60 -1.33 -5.50
CA LEU A 445 29.41 -1.32 -4.05
C LEU A 445 29.12 0.10 -3.54
N LEU A 446 29.84 1.11 -4.07
CA LEU A 446 29.63 2.52 -3.72
C LEU A 446 28.24 3.01 -4.11
N VAL A 447 27.77 2.70 -5.33
CA VAL A 447 26.43 3.05 -5.80
C VAL A 447 25.36 2.39 -4.93
N ASN A 448 25.54 1.13 -4.58
CA ASN A 448 24.62 0.42 -3.69
C ASN A 448 24.61 1.03 -2.28
N ALA A 449 25.78 1.33 -1.72
CA ALA A 449 25.90 1.94 -0.39
C ALA A 449 25.26 3.34 -0.34
N LEU A 450 25.44 4.16 -1.40
CA LEU A 450 24.80 5.45 -1.53
C LEU A 450 23.27 5.34 -1.60
N ALA A 451 22.76 4.36 -2.34
CA ALA A 451 21.33 4.12 -2.45
C ALA A 451 20.75 3.70 -1.09
N GLU A 452 21.40 2.79 -0.38
CA GLU A 452 20.99 2.34 0.97
C GLU A 452 21.02 3.49 1.98
N PHE A 453 22.08 4.28 2.01
CA PHE A 453 22.20 5.46 2.87
C PHE A 453 21.09 6.49 2.59
N THR A 454 20.82 6.74 1.31
CA THR A 454 19.74 7.64 0.88
C THR A 454 18.39 7.13 1.36
N LEU A 455 18.06 5.86 1.12
CA LEU A 455 16.80 5.25 1.54
C LEU A 455 16.64 5.22 3.05
N ALA A 456 17.71 4.90 3.80
CA ALA A 456 17.70 4.93 5.26
C ALA A 456 17.36 6.33 5.79
N SER A 457 17.90 7.41 5.19
CA SER A 457 17.55 8.79 5.55
C SER A 457 16.07 9.10 5.32
N TYR A 458 15.48 8.66 4.21
CA TYR A 458 14.05 8.86 3.93
C TYR A 458 13.16 8.05 4.87
N ARG A 459 13.54 6.82 5.26
CA ARG A 459 12.80 5.99 6.22
C ARG A 459 12.73 6.64 7.60
N VAL A 460 13.84 7.16 8.11
CA VAL A 460 13.83 7.91 9.39
C VAL A 460 12.96 9.16 9.29
N ARG A 461 13.01 9.87 8.17
CA ARG A 461 12.20 11.08 7.94
C ARG A 461 10.70 10.76 7.83
N ALA A 462 10.34 9.65 7.18
CA ALA A 462 8.96 9.16 7.15
C ALA A 462 8.41 8.94 8.56
N LEU A 463 9.20 8.36 9.45
CA LEU A 463 8.81 8.11 10.85
C LEU A 463 8.74 9.39 11.70
N THR A 464 9.57 10.41 11.43
CA THR A 464 9.75 11.56 12.33
C THR A 464 9.07 12.84 11.86
N HIS A 465 9.02 13.09 10.55
CA HIS A 465 8.53 14.35 9.98
C HIS A 465 7.28 14.16 9.10
N GLY A 466 7.16 12.98 8.48
CA GLY A 466 6.21 12.70 7.40
C GLY A 466 6.67 13.28 6.06
N LEU A 467 6.83 12.41 5.08
CA LEU A 467 7.28 12.79 3.73
C LEU A 467 6.23 13.61 3.00
N THR A 468 4.95 13.35 3.26
CA THR A 468 3.82 14.12 2.67
C THR A 468 3.87 15.59 3.01
N LYS A 469 4.33 15.96 4.22
CA LYS A 469 4.54 17.38 4.61
C LYS A 469 5.63 18.03 3.77
N GLU A 470 6.71 17.29 3.50
CA GLU A 470 7.86 17.80 2.75
C GLU A 470 7.55 18.06 1.29
N ILE A 471 6.73 17.19 0.68
CA ILE A 471 6.29 17.37 -0.71
C ILE A 471 5.10 18.33 -0.84
N GLY A 472 4.62 18.91 0.27
CA GLY A 472 3.51 19.86 0.29
C GLY A 472 2.14 19.23 -0.01
N TRP A 473 1.97 17.92 0.23
CA TRP A 473 0.69 17.27 0.05
C TRP A 473 -0.29 17.68 1.16
N LYS A 474 -1.49 18.09 0.77
CA LYS A 474 -2.58 18.49 1.68
C LYS A 474 -3.77 17.55 1.49
N THR A 475 -4.33 17.07 2.60
CA THR A 475 -5.66 16.41 2.60
C THR A 475 -6.74 17.45 2.31
N PHE A 476 -7.74 17.07 1.52
CA PHE A 476 -8.96 17.84 1.34
C PHE A 476 -9.80 17.93 2.62
#